data_17ccc0eccf87da42a49f9e23b8d09a14
#
_entry.id   17ccc0eccf87da42a49f9e23b8d09a14
#
_cell.length_a   1.000
_cell.length_b   1.000
_cell.length_c   1.000
_cell.angle_alpha   90.00
_cell.angle_beta   90.00
_cell.angle_gamma   90.00
#
_symmetry.space_group_name_H-M   'P 1'
#
loop_
_entity.id
_entity.type
_entity.pdbx_description
1 polymer ?
#
loop_
_entity_poly.entity_id
_entity_poly.type
_entity_poly.pdbx_seq_one_letter_code
_entity_poly.pdbx_strand_id
1 'polypeptide(L)'
;MHPQIVAEKPGECPICGMDLVPIEEAAGQEGKIGVAGLAPVTLSTEARQRMGLKLGAIEKRDMVRILRLPARIVPDETRQIRVTTKIEGFVEILYVSATGQVVKKGDPLMTIYSPALVAAQEEYRIALQSGMKPLIEAARQRLLNWDLTADQIAAVEKTNRVERTLTLYAPVGGVVTEKTLLAGQKIMPGESLMVLTDCSVVWAEADVAESDLPLVRVGLPVELSFPNQPGKSFSGEVSFLPPGLNAETHTLKARVTVPNPDGLLKLGMYADAGLRLTLGERTVVPETAVMQTGTHSYVFRDDGAGKLTPIEIRIGVRSDGYYEVLSGVAAGDRVVISANFLVDSESSIRAAIESPSGDKMP
;
A
#
# COMPACT_ATOMS: atom_id res chain seq x y z
N MET A 1 28.48 33.75 -21.76
CA MET A 1 27.64 34.94 -21.56
C MET A 1 26.58 35.12 -22.62
N HIS A 2 26.75 34.68 -23.85
CA HIS A 2 25.70 34.63 -24.87
C HIS A 2 25.63 33.20 -25.43
N PRO A 3 24.99 32.25 -24.78
CA PRO A 3 24.99 30.83 -25.14
C PRO A 3 24.29 30.53 -26.47
N GLN A 4 23.65 31.53 -27.05
CA GLN A 4 22.92 31.40 -28.33
C GLN A 4 23.80 31.61 -29.57
N ILE A 5 25.05 32.06 -29.40
CA ILE A 5 25.97 32.28 -30.52
C ILE A 5 26.94 31.11 -30.61
N VAL A 6 26.72 30.28 -31.64
CA VAL A 6 27.61 29.17 -32.02
C VAL A 6 28.25 29.52 -33.37
N ALA A 7 29.56 29.45 -33.46
CA ALA A 7 30.31 29.68 -34.69
C ALA A 7 31.19 28.47 -35.00
N GLU A 8 31.32 28.12 -36.27
CA GLU A 8 32.14 26.98 -36.74
C GLU A 8 33.64 27.26 -36.75
N LYS A 9 34.07 28.49 -36.49
CA LYS A 9 35.49 28.89 -36.48
C LYS A 9 35.80 29.72 -35.23
N PRO A 10 37.05 29.66 -34.73
CA PRO A 10 37.51 30.53 -33.67
C PRO A 10 37.33 32.01 -34.05
N GLY A 11 36.78 32.81 -33.15
CA GLY A 11 36.52 34.23 -33.36
C GLY A 11 35.91 34.89 -32.15
N GLU A 12 35.63 36.20 -32.26
CA GLU A 12 35.04 37.00 -31.19
C GLU A 12 33.49 37.00 -31.28
N CYS A 13 32.84 37.07 -30.14
CA CYS A 13 31.39 37.17 -30.06
C CYS A 13 30.90 38.50 -30.64
N PRO A 14 30.04 38.55 -31.66
CA PRO A 14 29.61 39.79 -32.33
C PRO A 14 28.77 40.72 -31.44
N ILE A 15 28.38 40.31 -30.25
CA ILE A 15 27.58 41.13 -29.33
C ILE A 15 28.46 41.76 -28.24
N CYS A 16 29.49 41.06 -27.74
CA CYS A 16 30.29 41.54 -26.61
C CYS A 16 31.81 41.56 -26.82
N GLY A 17 32.32 41.14 -27.99
CA GLY A 17 33.75 41.21 -28.39
C GLY A 17 34.65 40.25 -27.61
N MET A 18 34.13 39.31 -26.86
CA MET A 18 34.93 38.29 -26.15
C MET A 18 35.18 37.08 -27.03
N ASP A 19 36.35 36.45 -26.87
CA ASP A 19 36.69 35.22 -27.58
C ASP A 19 35.70 34.11 -27.34
N LEU A 20 35.29 33.42 -28.40
CA LEU A 20 34.46 32.21 -28.34
C LEU A 20 35.35 31.04 -27.91
N VAL A 21 34.93 30.39 -26.83
CA VAL A 21 35.57 29.16 -26.32
C VAL A 21 35.02 27.96 -27.09
N PRO A 22 35.87 27.04 -27.57
CA PRO A 22 35.37 25.83 -28.23
C PRO A 22 34.45 25.05 -27.28
N ILE A 23 33.26 24.74 -27.79
CA ILE A 23 32.38 23.75 -27.13
C ILE A 23 33.03 22.40 -27.52
N GLU A 24 33.68 21.75 -26.56
CA GLU A 24 33.95 20.33 -26.70
C GLU A 24 32.57 19.64 -26.74
N GLU A 25 32.14 19.25 -27.97
CA GLU A 25 31.08 18.27 -28.07
C GLU A 25 31.51 17.10 -27.20
N ALA A 26 30.67 16.76 -26.21
CA ALA A 26 30.82 15.52 -25.47
C ALA A 26 30.66 14.38 -26.48
N ALA A 27 31.73 14.13 -27.25
CA ALA A 27 31.93 12.90 -27.97
C ALA A 27 31.64 11.78 -27.01
N GLY A 28 30.76 10.89 -27.39
CA GLY A 28 30.17 9.83 -26.59
C GLY A 28 31.15 9.36 -25.53
N GLN A 29 30.72 9.45 -24.26
CA GLN A 29 31.46 8.87 -23.13
C GLN A 29 31.53 7.35 -23.37
N GLU A 30 32.47 6.93 -24.20
CA GLU A 30 33.11 5.64 -24.00
C GLU A 30 33.69 5.72 -22.60
N GLY A 31 33.10 4.92 -21.69
CA GLY A 31 33.28 5.03 -20.25
C GLY A 31 34.77 5.26 -19.89
N LYS A 32 35.04 6.30 -19.13
CA LYS A 32 36.31 6.44 -18.43
C LYS A 32 36.54 5.15 -17.65
N ILE A 33 37.35 4.26 -18.22
CA ILE A 33 37.84 3.05 -17.54
C ILE A 33 38.80 3.54 -16.48
N GLY A 34 38.29 3.76 -15.26
CA GLY A 34 39.09 4.16 -14.11
C GLY A 34 38.29 5.00 -13.11
N VAL A 35 38.39 4.64 -11.86
CA VAL A 35 37.88 5.43 -10.71
C VAL A 35 39.00 6.37 -10.30
N ALA A 36 38.69 7.66 -10.09
CA ALA A 36 39.70 8.64 -9.67
C ALA A 36 40.35 8.19 -8.34
N GLY A 37 41.69 8.14 -8.31
CA GLY A 37 42.44 7.69 -7.13
C GLY A 37 42.62 6.16 -7.02
N LEU A 38 42.20 5.38 -8.01
CA LEU A 38 42.39 3.94 -8.07
C LEU A 38 43.09 3.53 -9.38
N ALA A 39 44.05 2.59 -9.27
CA ALA A 39 44.75 2.02 -10.42
C ALA A 39 44.46 0.53 -10.59
N PRO A 40 44.54 -0.04 -11.80
CA PRO A 40 44.47 -1.46 -12.02
C PRO A 40 45.54 -2.23 -11.21
N VAL A 41 45.12 -3.34 -10.59
CA VAL A 41 46.00 -4.18 -9.76
C VAL A 41 46.19 -5.52 -10.44
N THR A 42 47.46 -5.94 -10.58
CA THR A 42 47.78 -7.31 -11.04
C THR A 42 48.27 -8.16 -9.86
N LEU A 43 47.53 -9.23 -9.56
CA LEU A 43 47.82 -10.12 -8.46
C LEU A 43 48.25 -11.52 -8.99
N SER A 44 49.35 -12.06 -8.44
CA SER A 44 49.73 -13.46 -8.72
C SER A 44 48.69 -14.43 -8.17
N THR A 45 48.67 -15.66 -8.69
CA THR A 45 47.79 -16.72 -8.21
C THR A 45 47.98 -16.99 -6.73
N GLU A 46 49.23 -16.97 -6.26
CA GLU A 46 49.59 -17.15 -4.84
C GLU A 46 49.07 -16.01 -3.96
N ALA A 47 49.16 -14.77 -4.43
CA ALA A 47 48.65 -13.61 -3.71
C ALA A 47 47.13 -13.68 -3.58
N ARG A 48 46.39 -14.02 -4.64
CA ARG A 48 44.93 -14.22 -4.62
C ARG A 48 44.51 -15.30 -3.63
N GLN A 49 45.22 -16.45 -3.59
CA GLN A 49 44.95 -17.52 -2.63
C GLN A 49 45.17 -17.07 -1.20
N ARG A 50 46.29 -16.39 -0.93
CA ARG A 50 46.58 -15.87 0.43
C ARG A 50 45.57 -14.83 0.92
N MET A 51 45.07 -14.01 0.03
CA MET A 51 44.03 -12.98 0.33
C MET A 51 42.64 -13.61 0.44
N GLY A 52 42.43 -14.85 0.04
CA GLY A 52 41.10 -15.46 -0.01
C GLY A 52 40.16 -14.81 -1.02
N LEU A 53 40.73 -14.29 -2.14
CA LEU A 53 39.96 -13.57 -3.16
C LEU A 53 38.99 -14.52 -3.86
N LYS A 54 37.73 -14.16 -3.88
CA LYS A 54 36.67 -14.87 -4.59
C LYS A 54 36.10 -13.96 -5.66
N LEU A 55 35.76 -14.58 -6.80
CA LEU A 55 35.10 -13.91 -7.92
C LEU A 55 33.67 -14.37 -8.01
N GLY A 56 32.77 -13.45 -8.34
CA GLY A 56 31.37 -13.71 -8.66
C GLY A 56 31.06 -13.20 -10.05
N ALA A 57 30.08 -13.79 -10.71
CA ALA A 57 29.59 -13.35 -11.99
C ALA A 57 28.49 -12.28 -11.81
N ILE A 58 28.46 -11.32 -12.72
CA ILE A 58 27.31 -10.44 -12.88
C ILE A 58 26.28 -11.19 -13.71
N GLU A 59 25.08 -11.31 -13.17
CA GLU A 59 24.02 -12.13 -13.71
C GLU A 59 22.79 -11.28 -14.02
N LYS A 60 21.91 -11.82 -14.85
CA LYS A 60 20.54 -11.33 -14.97
C LYS A 60 19.64 -12.12 -14.04
N ARG A 61 18.86 -11.43 -13.23
CA ARG A 61 17.92 -12.00 -12.27
C ARG A 61 16.60 -11.25 -12.27
N ASP A 62 15.53 -12.00 -12.01
CA ASP A 62 14.26 -11.38 -11.66
C ASP A 62 14.37 -10.75 -10.27
N MET A 63 14.25 -9.43 -10.21
CA MET A 63 14.32 -8.69 -8.96
C MET A 63 12.92 -8.45 -8.40
N VAL A 64 12.77 -8.67 -7.10
CA VAL A 64 11.55 -8.36 -6.36
C VAL A 64 11.89 -7.36 -5.27
N ARG A 65 11.27 -6.21 -5.28
CA ARG A 65 11.35 -5.23 -4.19
C ARG A 65 10.14 -5.39 -3.28
N ILE A 66 10.36 -5.46 -1.97
CA ILE A 66 9.29 -5.40 -0.99
C ILE A 66 9.19 -3.97 -0.48
N LEU A 67 8.10 -3.29 -0.85
CA LEU A 67 7.76 -1.98 -0.33
C LEU A 67 6.96 -2.18 0.97
N ARG A 68 7.49 -1.72 2.10
CA ARG A 68 6.82 -1.80 3.41
C ARG A 68 6.13 -0.49 3.71
N LEU A 69 4.82 -0.57 3.95
CA LEU A 69 3.96 0.58 4.19
C LEU A 69 3.20 0.38 5.49
N PRO A 70 3.05 1.43 6.31
CA PRO A 70 2.14 1.37 7.43
C PRO A 70 0.71 1.23 6.91
N ALA A 71 -0.07 0.39 7.54
CA ALA A 71 -1.46 0.17 7.19
C ALA A 71 -2.35 0.12 8.43
N ARG A 72 -3.62 0.45 8.27
CA ARG A 72 -4.64 0.37 9.31
C ARG A 72 -5.82 -0.46 8.83
N ILE A 73 -6.31 -1.35 9.69
CA ILE A 73 -7.50 -2.13 9.41
C ILE A 73 -8.74 -1.26 9.60
N VAL A 74 -9.55 -1.17 8.56
CA VAL A 74 -10.81 -0.43 8.52
C VAL A 74 -11.93 -1.35 8.04
N PRO A 75 -13.20 -1.03 8.33
CA PRO A 75 -14.31 -1.81 7.83
C PRO A 75 -14.41 -1.71 6.29
N ASP A 76 -14.90 -2.79 5.68
CA ASP A 76 -15.38 -2.72 4.30
C ASP A 76 -16.69 -1.93 4.27
N GLU A 77 -16.65 -0.72 3.72
CA GLU A 77 -17.81 0.19 3.65
C GLU A 77 -18.99 -0.42 2.86
N THR A 78 -18.70 -1.32 1.91
CA THR A 78 -19.75 -1.99 1.13
C THR A 78 -20.50 -3.05 1.93
N ARG A 79 -19.95 -3.44 3.09
CA ARG A 79 -20.50 -4.43 4.02
C ARG A 79 -21.03 -3.80 5.30
N GLN A 80 -21.23 -2.50 5.29
CA GLN A 80 -21.86 -1.76 6.39
C GLN A 80 -23.33 -1.50 6.08
N ILE A 81 -24.19 -1.77 7.04
CA ILE A 81 -25.61 -1.46 6.95
C ILE A 81 -26.00 -0.60 8.11
N ARG A 82 -26.60 0.54 7.80
CA ARG A 82 -27.18 1.44 8.77
C ARG A 82 -28.62 1.03 9.07
N VAL A 83 -28.88 0.70 10.32
CA VAL A 83 -30.24 0.41 10.79
C VAL A 83 -30.92 1.74 11.10
N THR A 84 -32.02 2.00 10.41
CA THR A 84 -32.85 3.20 10.57
C THR A 84 -34.30 2.79 10.79
N THR A 85 -35.14 3.71 11.23
CA THR A 85 -36.59 3.53 11.28
C THR A 85 -37.29 4.46 10.30
N LYS A 86 -38.44 4.04 9.78
CA LYS A 86 -39.31 4.85 8.91
C LYS A 86 -40.46 5.53 9.68
N ILE A 87 -40.58 5.20 10.96
CA ILE A 87 -41.63 5.74 11.85
C ILE A 87 -41.01 6.39 13.06
N GLU A 88 -41.68 7.40 13.61
CA GLU A 88 -41.32 7.93 14.91
C GLU A 88 -41.83 7.04 16.04
N GLY A 89 -41.13 7.07 17.16
CA GLY A 89 -41.53 6.28 18.31
C GLY A 89 -40.56 6.40 19.48
N PHE A 90 -40.76 5.53 20.46
CA PHE A 90 -39.92 5.43 21.68
C PHE A 90 -39.33 4.03 21.75
N VAL A 91 -38.04 3.91 22.05
CA VAL A 91 -37.38 2.64 22.26
C VAL A 91 -37.83 2.08 23.61
N GLU A 92 -38.59 0.99 23.61
CA GLU A 92 -39.02 0.34 24.88
C GLU A 92 -38.01 -0.68 25.37
N ILE A 93 -37.56 -1.58 24.49
CA ILE A 93 -36.59 -2.62 24.82
C ILE A 93 -35.44 -2.55 23.85
N LEU A 94 -34.21 -2.62 24.36
CA LEU A 94 -33.01 -2.66 23.57
C LEU A 94 -32.30 -4.00 23.80
N TYR A 95 -32.39 -4.93 22.84
CA TYR A 95 -31.77 -6.26 22.95
C TYR A 95 -30.25 -6.17 22.68
N VAL A 96 -29.84 -5.24 21.83
CA VAL A 96 -28.44 -4.96 21.54
C VAL A 96 -28.01 -3.73 22.32
N SER A 97 -27.40 -3.93 23.47
CA SER A 97 -27.11 -2.86 24.42
C SER A 97 -25.72 -2.25 24.26
N ALA A 98 -24.77 -2.93 23.59
CA ALA A 98 -23.38 -2.51 23.51
C ALA A 98 -22.83 -2.58 22.08
N THR A 99 -21.90 -1.66 21.77
CA THR A 99 -21.03 -1.77 20.60
C THR A 99 -20.10 -2.97 20.76
N GLY A 100 -19.73 -3.60 19.63
CA GLY A 100 -18.96 -4.85 19.63
C GLY A 100 -19.78 -6.13 19.78
N GLN A 101 -21.10 -6.03 20.07
CA GLN A 101 -21.98 -7.18 20.14
C GLN A 101 -22.16 -7.79 18.74
N VAL A 102 -22.07 -9.12 18.65
CA VAL A 102 -22.30 -9.88 17.41
C VAL A 102 -23.79 -10.18 17.30
N VAL A 103 -24.35 -9.96 16.12
CA VAL A 103 -25.75 -10.29 15.81
C VAL A 103 -25.80 -11.15 14.55
N LYS A 104 -26.82 -12.03 14.47
CA LYS A 104 -27.13 -12.80 13.27
C LYS A 104 -28.28 -12.14 12.51
N LYS A 105 -28.37 -12.40 11.23
CA LYS A 105 -29.55 -11.99 10.44
C LYS A 105 -30.81 -12.53 11.09
N GLY A 106 -31.78 -11.62 11.36
CA GLY A 106 -33.05 -11.95 11.99
C GLY A 106 -33.04 -11.89 13.51
N ASP A 107 -31.91 -11.59 14.16
CA ASP A 107 -31.90 -11.36 15.60
C ASP A 107 -32.67 -10.07 15.95
N PRO A 108 -33.42 -10.01 17.06
CA PRO A 108 -34.08 -8.79 17.49
C PRO A 108 -33.06 -7.76 17.95
N LEU A 109 -33.16 -6.53 17.44
CA LEU A 109 -32.30 -5.42 17.82
C LEU A 109 -32.95 -4.58 18.93
N MET A 110 -34.21 -4.20 18.72
CA MET A 110 -34.96 -3.37 19.66
C MET A 110 -36.47 -3.51 19.44
N THR A 111 -37.27 -3.09 20.43
CA THR A 111 -38.69 -2.83 20.24
C THR A 111 -38.99 -1.34 20.38
N ILE A 112 -39.86 -0.85 19.48
CA ILE A 112 -40.27 0.53 19.39
C ILE A 112 -41.77 0.62 19.66
N TYR A 113 -42.19 1.53 20.52
CA TYR A 113 -43.57 1.96 20.64
C TYR A 113 -43.79 3.17 19.71
N SER A 114 -44.79 3.06 18.84
CA SER A 114 -45.17 4.14 17.95
C SER A 114 -46.70 4.34 17.94
N PRO A 115 -47.20 5.52 18.33
CA PRO A 115 -48.63 5.81 18.22
C PRO A 115 -49.15 5.73 16.79
N ALA A 116 -48.31 6.18 15.81
CA ALA A 116 -48.67 6.10 14.40
C ALA A 116 -48.84 4.67 13.91
N LEU A 117 -47.94 3.76 14.36
CA LEU A 117 -48.05 2.34 14.04
C LEU A 117 -49.32 1.72 14.59
N VAL A 118 -49.67 2.01 15.84
CA VAL A 118 -50.90 1.52 16.48
C VAL A 118 -52.12 1.98 15.67
N ALA A 119 -52.17 3.26 15.29
CA ALA A 119 -53.27 3.79 14.46
C ALA A 119 -53.35 3.12 13.08
N ALA A 120 -52.20 2.89 12.40
CA ALA A 120 -52.20 2.24 11.10
C ALA A 120 -52.60 0.76 11.15
N GLN A 121 -52.23 0.04 12.20
CA GLN A 121 -52.70 -1.33 12.41
C GLN A 121 -54.21 -1.37 12.70
N GLU A 122 -54.75 -0.39 13.47
CA GLU A 122 -56.18 -0.27 13.72
C GLU A 122 -56.94 0.03 12.42
N GLU A 123 -56.43 0.92 11.57
CA GLU A 123 -56.97 1.19 10.23
C GLU A 123 -56.99 -0.10 9.37
N TYR A 124 -55.92 -0.90 9.41
CA TYR A 124 -55.85 -2.18 8.71
C TYR A 124 -56.88 -3.17 9.25
N ARG A 125 -57.06 -3.29 10.54
CA ARG A 125 -58.02 -4.15 11.17
C ARG A 125 -59.45 -3.75 10.78
N ILE A 126 -59.76 -2.46 10.73
CA ILE A 126 -61.08 -1.97 10.28
C ILE A 126 -61.28 -2.27 8.80
N ALA A 127 -60.23 -2.11 7.96
CA ALA A 127 -60.31 -2.46 6.54
C ALA A 127 -60.61 -3.95 6.35
N LEU A 128 -59.98 -4.85 7.10
CA LEU A 128 -60.29 -6.30 7.07
C LEU A 128 -61.75 -6.61 7.39
N GLN A 129 -62.29 -5.92 8.40
CA GLN A 129 -63.72 -6.10 8.79
C GLN A 129 -64.68 -5.57 7.75
N SER A 130 -64.31 -4.54 6.97
CA SER A 130 -65.15 -4.00 5.93
C SER A 130 -65.27 -4.91 4.69
N GLY A 131 -64.30 -5.82 4.49
CA GLY A 131 -64.19 -6.70 3.33
C GLY A 131 -63.85 -5.99 2.01
N MET A 132 -63.60 -4.69 2.03
CA MET A 132 -63.28 -3.90 0.83
C MET A 132 -61.82 -4.10 0.40
N LYS A 133 -61.60 -4.94 -0.62
CA LYS A 133 -60.28 -5.31 -1.13
C LYS A 133 -59.34 -4.10 -1.36
N PRO A 134 -59.75 -3.00 -2.03
CA PRO A 134 -58.86 -1.86 -2.24
C PRO A 134 -58.39 -1.20 -0.94
N LEU A 135 -59.24 -1.12 0.07
CA LEU A 135 -58.92 -0.55 1.36
C LEU A 135 -57.96 -1.44 2.16
N ILE A 136 -58.19 -2.75 2.11
CA ILE A 136 -57.31 -3.74 2.75
C ILE A 136 -55.90 -3.64 2.15
N GLU A 137 -55.81 -3.63 0.81
CA GLU A 137 -54.51 -3.55 0.13
C GLU A 137 -53.76 -2.26 0.42
N ALA A 138 -54.46 -1.09 0.41
CA ALA A 138 -53.87 0.18 0.73
C ALA A 138 -53.33 0.23 2.17
N ALA A 139 -54.08 -0.24 3.15
CA ALA A 139 -53.66 -0.28 4.54
C ALA A 139 -52.50 -1.26 4.78
N ARG A 140 -52.55 -2.44 4.10
CA ARG A 140 -51.47 -3.43 4.13
C ARG A 140 -50.18 -2.87 3.54
N GLN A 141 -50.25 -2.19 2.40
CA GLN A 141 -49.10 -1.56 1.75
C GLN A 141 -48.46 -0.47 2.64
N ARG A 142 -49.26 0.27 3.38
CA ARG A 142 -48.74 1.25 4.36
C ARG A 142 -47.91 0.59 5.45
N LEU A 143 -48.36 -0.53 6.01
CA LEU A 143 -47.60 -1.30 7.01
C LEU A 143 -46.30 -1.86 6.43
N LEU A 144 -46.34 -2.42 5.20
CA LEU A 144 -45.12 -2.87 4.49
C LEU A 144 -44.13 -1.74 4.24
N ASN A 145 -44.61 -0.55 3.87
CA ASN A 145 -43.76 0.63 3.67
C ASN A 145 -43.04 1.08 4.95
N TRP A 146 -43.54 0.69 6.12
CA TRP A 146 -42.92 0.92 7.43
C TRP A 146 -42.04 -0.22 7.91
N ASP A 147 -41.72 -1.16 7.02
CA ASP A 147 -40.86 -2.34 7.26
C ASP A 147 -41.44 -3.37 8.25
N LEU A 148 -42.76 -3.41 8.43
CA LEU A 148 -43.36 -4.55 9.09
C LEU A 148 -43.15 -5.79 8.22
N THR A 149 -42.72 -6.87 8.85
CA THR A 149 -42.57 -8.15 8.18
C THR A 149 -43.92 -8.75 7.83
N ALA A 150 -43.96 -9.62 6.81
CA ALA A 150 -45.21 -10.34 6.44
C ALA A 150 -45.78 -11.13 7.63
N ASP A 151 -44.91 -11.69 8.49
CA ASP A 151 -45.33 -12.43 9.68
C ASP A 151 -45.98 -11.53 10.73
N GLN A 152 -45.45 -10.31 10.92
CA GLN A 152 -46.04 -9.32 11.82
C GLN A 152 -47.42 -8.87 11.32
N ILE A 153 -47.59 -8.66 10.02
CA ILE A 153 -48.89 -8.32 9.44
C ILE A 153 -49.86 -9.49 9.57
N ALA A 154 -49.43 -10.72 9.24
CA ALA A 154 -50.23 -11.92 9.41
C ALA A 154 -50.63 -12.19 10.88
N ALA A 155 -49.82 -11.79 11.84
CA ALA A 155 -50.16 -11.86 13.28
C ALA A 155 -51.35 -10.95 13.60
N VAL A 156 -51.40 -9.73 13.06
CA VAL A 156 -52.56 -8.82 13.22
C VAL A 156 -53.81 -9.42 12.58
N GLU A 157 -53.70 -10.04 11.43
CA GLU A 157 -54.82 -10.70 10.73
C GLU A 157 -55.41 -11.86 11.56
N LYS A 158 -54.51 -12.72 12.10
CA LYS A 158 -54.93 -13.93 12.85
C LYS A 158 -55.49 -13.59 14.25
N THR A 159 -54.82 -12.67 14.95
CA THR A 159 -55.18 -12.36 16.33
C THR A 159 -56.30 -11.33 16.44
N ASN A 160 -56.55 -10.58 15.35
CA ASN A 160 -57.42 -9.40 15.33
C ASN A 160 -57.07 -8.38 16.44
N ARG A 161 -55.79 -8.35 16.85
CA ARG A 161 -55.30 -7.47 17.89
C ARG A 161 -54.17 -6.59 17.32
N VAL A 162 -54.12 -5.37 17.77
CA VAL A 162 -53.10 -4.41 17.45
C VAL A 162 -51.91 -4.62 18.37
N GLU A 163 -50.74 -4.80 17.78
CA GLU A 163 -49.48 -4.85 18.51
C GLU A 163 -49.03 -3.44 18.89
N ARG A 164 -48.83 -3.21 20.18
CA ARG A 164 -48.40 -1.90 20.69
C ARG A 164 -46.97 -1.52 20.21
N THR A 165 -46.12 -2.52 20.09
CA THR A 165 -44.70 -2.34 19.79
C THR A 165 -44.32 -3.04 18.51
N LEU A 166 -43.34 -2.47 17.80
CA LEU A 166 -42.69 -3.06 16.65
C LEU A 166 -41.31 -3.55 17.03
N THR A 167 -41.01 -4.81 16.75
CA THR A 167 -39.65 -5.33 16.87
C THR A 167 -38.91 -5.12 15.56
N LEU A 168 -37.77 -4.41 15.61
CA LEU A 168 -36.82 -4.29 14.51
C LEU A 168 -35.81 -5.42 14.61
N TYR A 169 -35.59 -6.10 13.48
CA TYR A 169 -34.68 -7.22 13.35
C TYR A 169 -33.45 -6.87 12.55
N ALA A 170 -32.33 -7.56 12.80
CA ALA A 170 -31.11 -7.40 12.06
C ALA A 170 -31.28 -7.81 10.59
N PRO A 171 -31.07 -6.92 9.61
CA PRO A 171 -31.19 -7.25 8.18
C PRO A 171 -30.06 -8.17 7.71
N VAL A 172 -28.92 -8.12 8.36
CA VAL A 172 -27.71 -8.93 8.09
C VAL A 172 -27.06 -9.36 9.40
N GLY A 173 -26.22 -10.39 9.33
CA GLY A 173 -25.31 -10.73 10.44
C GLY A 173 -24.09 -9.82 10.43
N GLY A 174 -23.52 -9.57 11.60
CA GLY A 174 -22.32 -8.75 11.74
C GLY A 174 -22.07 -8.31 13.17
N VAL A 175 -21.18 -7.34 13.30
CA VAL A 175 -20.84 -6.69 14.57
C VAL A 175 -21.48 -5.31 14.60
N VAL A 176 -22.04 -4.92 15.74
CA VAL A 176 -22.52 -3.56 15.96
C VAL A 176 -21.32 -2.64 16.16
N THR A 177 -20.96 -1.87 15.14
CA THR A 177 -19.82 -0.95 15.21
C THR A 177 -20.17 0.42 15.78
N GLU A 178 -21.41 0.85 15.58
CA GLU A 178 -21.91 2.10 16.13
C GLU A 178 -23.31 1.88 16.72
N LYS A 179 -23.60 2.56 17.81
CA LYS A 179 -24.90 2.58 18.47
C LYS A 179 -25.15 3.97 19.04
N THR A 180 -26.17 4.65 18.54
CA THR A 180 -26.47 6.05 18.92
C THR A 180 -27.67 6.18 19.86
N LEU A 181 -28.41 5.11 20.08
CA LEU A 181 -29.66 5.12 20.82
C LEU A 181 -29.55 4.52 22.23
N LEU A 182 -30.46 4.97 23.10
CA LEU A 182 -30.64 4.45 24.46
C LEU A 182 -32.09 3.97 24.64
N ALA A 183 -32.29 3.05 25.62
CA ALA A 183 -33.63 2.65 26.02
C ALA A 183 -34.41 3.88 26.56
N GLY A 184 -35.67 4.01 26.18
CA GLY A 184 -36.51 5.15 26.53
C GLY A 184 -36.36 6.37 25.63
N GLN A 185 -35.40 6.37 24.71
CA GLN A 185 -35.17 7.49 23.80
C GLN A 185 -36.29 7.59 22.75
N LYS A 186 -36.69 8.83 22.43
CA LYS A 186 -37.51 9.11 21.23
C LYS A 186 -36.64 9.05 19.99
N ILE A 187 -37.11 8.37 18.96
CA ILE A 187 -36.44 8.23 17.64
C ILE A 187 -37.29 8.81 16.54
N MET A 188 -36.64 9.32 15.51
CA MET A 188 -37.29 9.98 14.38
C MET A 188 -37.05 9.17 13.09
N PRO A 189 -37.93 9.26 12.09
CA PRO A 189 -37.73 8.63 10.78
C PRO A 189 -36.43 9.05 10.14
N GLY A 190 -35.66 8.06 9.63
CA GLY A 190 -34.37 8.30 8.97
C GLY A 190 -33.17 8.48 9.91
N GLU A 191 -33.38 8.51 11.21
CA GLU A 191 -32.31 8.55 12.21
C GLU A 191 -31.48 7.25 12.18
N SER A 192 -30.13 7.39 12.19
CA SER A 192 -29.23 6.24 12.28
C SER A 192 -29.21 5.71 13.70
N LEU A 193 -29.78 4.53 13.89
CA LEU A 193 -29.91 3.90 15.20
C LEU A 193 -28.69 3.07 15.56
N MET A 194 -28.24 2.24 14.63
CA MET A 194 -27.09 1.36 14.74
C MET A 194 -26.40 1.19 13.38
N VAL A 195 -25.12 0.85 13.39
CA VAL A 195 -24.37 0.38 12.22
C VAL A 195 -23.96 -1.06 12.44
N LEU A 196 -24.39 -1.93 11.56
CA LEU A 196 -23.97 -3.34 11.50
C LEU A 196 -22.89 -3.49 10.43
N THR A 197 -21.78 -4.09 10.80
CA THR A 197 -20.64 -4.32 9.90
C THR A 197 -20.32 -5.82 9.83
N ASP A 198 -20.34 -6.37 8.63
CA ASP A 198 -19.81 -7.71 8.38
C ASP A 198 -18.29 -7.65 8.31
N CYS A 199 -17.63 -8.12 9.36
CA CYS A 199 -16.17 -8.14 9.48
C CYS A 199 -15.52 -9.43 8.93
N SER A 200 -16.23 -10.27 8.16
CA SER A 200 -15.65 -11.46 7.52
C SER A 200 -14.64 -11.12 6.43
N VAL A 201 -14.73 -9.91 5.90
CA VAL A 201 -13.75 -9.26 5.03
C VAL A 201 -13.51 -7.87 5.59
N VAL A 202 -12.26 -7.45 5.63
CA VAL A 202 -11.87 -6.11 6.09
C VAL A 202 -10.97 -5.46 5.04
N TRP A 203 -10.85 -4.15 5.10
CA TRP A 203 -9.85 -3.44 4.33
C TRP A 203 -8.66 -3.07 5.20
N ALA A 204 -7.47 -3.15 4.61
CA ALA A 204 -6.28 -2.51 5.13
C ALA A 204 -5.99 -1.27 4.27
N GLU A 205 -6.04 -0.09 4.85
CA GLU A 205 -5.62 1.15 4.22
C GLU A 205 -4.13 1.32 4.44
N ALA A 206 -3.33 1.15 3.38
CA ALA A 206 -1.89 1.32 3.39
C ALA A 206 -1.51 2.73 2.90
N ASP A 207 -0.69 3.43 3.65
CA ASP A 207 -0.27 4.79 3.31
C ASP A 207 0.92 4.74 2.34
N VAL A 208 0.66 5.02 1.06
CA VAL A 208 1.65 5.04 -0.02
C VAL A 208 2.15 6.47 -0.22
N ALA A 209 3.45 6.69 -0.07
CA ALA A 209 4.05 7.99 -0.35
C ALA A 209 3.96 8.34 -1.84
N GLU A 210 3.86 9.63 -2.16
CA GLU A 210 3.77 10.13 -3.54
C GLU A 210 4.91 9.61 -4.43
N SER A 211 6.12 9.50 -3.90
CA SER A 211 7.30 8.97 -4.60
C SER A 211 7.18 7.49 -5.00
N ASP A 212 6.37 6.70 -4.27
CA ASP A 212 6.19 5.27 -4.51
C ASP A 212 4.95 4.94 -5.35
N LEU A 213 4.09 5.95 -5.61
CA LEU A 213 2.85 5.78 -6.40
C LEU A 213 3.06 5.12 -7.78
N PRO A 214 4.10 5.48 -8.56
CA PRO A 214 4.32 4.85 -9.86
C PRO A 214 4.54 3.34 -9.79
N LEU A 215 4.89 2.82 -8.61
CA LEU A 215 5.17 1.41 -8.38
C LEU A 215 3.94 0.63 -7.93
N VAL A 216 2.90 1.31 -7.43
CA VAL A 216 1.70 0.68 -6.85
C VAL A 216 0.57 0.67 -7.87
N ARG A 217 -0.06 -0.50 -8.03
CA ARG A 217 -1.20 -0.69 -8.94
C ARG A 217 -2.21 -1.66 -8.34
N VAL A 218 -3.44 -1.58 -8.79
CA VAL A 218 -4.50 -2.55 -8.45
C VAL A 218 -4.07 -3.94 -8.90
N GLY A 219 -4.37 -4.96 -8.09
CA GLY A 219 -3.98 -6.35 -8.32
C GLY A 219 -2.63 -6.75 -7.73
N LEU A 220 -1.89 -5.83 -7.09
CA LEU A 220 -0.65 -6.21 -6.42
C LEU A 220 -0.93 -7.05 -5.17
N PRO A 221 -0.23 -8.18 -5.00
CA PRO A 221 -0.31 -8.98 -3.79
C PRO A 221 0.35 -8.24 -2.62
N VAL A 222 -0.33 -8.28 -1.48
CA VAL A 222 0.11 -7.64 -0.23
C VAL A 222 0.14 -8.68 0.87
N GLU A 223 1.20 -8.69 1.64
CA GLU A 223 1.32 -9.48 2.86
C GLU A 223 1.27 -8.54 4.07
N LEU A 224 0.27 -8.72 4.93
CA LEU A 224 0.12 -7.96 6.15
C LEU A 224 0.74 -8.72 7.32
N SER A 225 1.62 -8.06 8.04
CA SER A 225 2.18 -8.54 9.30
C SER A 225 1.80 -7.61 10.46
N PHE A 226 1.61 -8.19 11.63
CA PHE A 226 1.16 -7.45 12.81
C PHE A 226 2.18 -7.59 13.93
N PRO A 227 2.69 -6.49 14.52
CA PRO A 227 3.66 -6.54 15.62
C PRO A 227 3.17 -7.33 16.83
N ASN A 228 1.87 -7.32 17.09
CA ASN A 228 1.23 -8.03 18.20
C ASN A 228 0.91 -9.51 17.91
N GLN A 229 1.17 -10.00 16.70
CA GLN A 229 0.96 -11.40 16.30
C GLN A 229 2.18 -11.93 15.50
N PRO A 230 3.36 -12.05 16.14
CA PRO A 230 4.57 -12.47 15.45
C PRO A 230 4.39 -13.88 14.84
N GLY A 231 4.82 -14.02 13.59
CA GLY A 231 4.74 -15.29 12.86
C GLY A 231 3.39 -15.55 12.16
N LYS A 232 2.40 -14.66 12.28
CA LYS A 232 1.19 -14.71 11.46
C LYS A 232 1.23 -13.64 10.39
N SER A 233 0.96 -14.03 9.16
CA SER A 233 0.76 -13.12 8.04
C SER A 233 -0.63 -13.34 7.43
N PHE A 234 -1.19 -12.26 6.89
CA PHE A 234 -2.48 -12.28 6.21
C PHE A 234 -2.25 -11.77 4.78
N SER A 235 -2.73 -12.55 3.82
CA SER A 235 -2.61 -12.19 2.42
C SER A 235 -3.80 -11.38 1.97
N GLY A 236 -3.54 -10.35 1.19
CA GLY A 236 -4.55 -9.51 0.56
C GLY A 236 -4.08 -9.06 -0.82
N GLU A 237 -4.90 -8.23 -1.46
CA GLU A 237 -4.64 -7.66 -2.77
C GLU A 237 -5.05 -6.19 -2.78
N VAL A 238 -4.26 -5.34 -3.44
CA VAL A 238 -4.64 -3.94 -3.67
C VAL A 238 -5.89 -3.92 -4.55
N SER A 239 -7.02 -3.59 -3.95
CA SER A 239 -8.32 -3.57 -4.62
C SER A 239 -8.69 -2.21 -5.20
N PHE A 240 -8.17 -1.13 -4.62
CA PHE A 240 -8.50 0.21 -5.04
C PHE A 240 -7.41 1.23 -4.68
N LEU A 241 -7.22 2.19 -5.58
CA LEU A 241 -6.37 3.36 -5.38
C LEU A 241 -7.25 4.60 -5.57
N PRO A 242 -7.48 5.41 -4.53
CA PRO A 242 -8.28 6.62 -4.65
C PRO A 242 -7.60 7.65 -5.57
N PRO A 243 -8.35 8.52 -6.24
CA PRO A 243 -7.79 9.49 -7.18
C PRO A 243 -7.10 10.69 -6.51
N GLY A 244 -7.23 10.84 -5.19
CA GLY A 244 -6.70 11.97 -4.44
C GLY A 244 -5.69 11.55 -3.38
N LEU A 245 -4.70 12.42 -3.15
CA LEU A 245 -3.75 12.33 -2.04
C LEU A 245 -4.28 13.06 -0.82
N ASN A 246 -3.86 12.61 0.35
CA ASN A 246 -3.99 13.41 1.56
C ASN A 246 -3.01 14.59 1.48
N ALA A 247 -3.56 15.82 1.51
CA ALA A 247 -2.77 17.04 1.35
C ALA A 247 -1.78 17.32 2.50
N GLU A 248 -2.06 16.79 3.71
CA GLU A 248 -1.20 17.01 4.88
C GLU A 248 -0.01 16.03 4.92
N THR A 249 -0.27 14.76 4.54
CA THR A 249 0.73 13.69 4.64
C THR A 249 1.41 13.38 3.32
N HIS A 250 0.95 13.92 2.21
CA HIS A 250 1.40 13.58 0.84
C HIS A 250 1.38 12.07 0.57
N THR A 251 0.37 11.38 1.14
CA THR A 251 0.19 9.93 0.95
C THR A 251 -1.13 9.63 0.29
N LEU A 252 -1.18 8.50 -0.41
CA LEU A 252 -2.38 7.89 -0.95
C LEU A 252 -2.74 6.66 -0.12
N LYS A 253 -3.99 6.54 0.31
CA LYS A 253 -4.48 5.38 1.04
C LYS A 253 -4.85 4.25 0.07
N ALA A 254 -3.88 3.39 -0.24
CA ALA A 254 -4.14 2.20 -1.03
C ALA A 254 -5.00 1.23 -0.22
N ARG A 255 -6.13 0.82 -0.81
CA ARG A 255 -7.07 -0.09 -0.17
C ARG A 255 -6.72 -1.53 -0.54
N VAL A 256 -6.48 -2.34 0.47
CA VAL A 256 -6.16 -3.77 0.34
C VAL A 256 -7.33 -4.56 0.91
N THR A 257 -7.92 -5.45 0.13
CA THR A 257 -8.99 -6.34 0.61
C THR A 257 -8.39 -7.58 1.25
N VAL A 258 -8.81 -7.89 2.47
CA VAL A 258 -8.26 -8.97 3.29
C VAL A 258 -9.38 -9.84 3.85
N PRO A 259 -9.40 -11.15 3.55
CA PRO A 259 -10.31 -12.10 4.18
C PRO A 259 -10.05 -12.22 5.69
N ASN A 260 -11.10 -12.24 6.50
CA ASN A 260 -11.04 -12.33 7.95
C ASN A 260 -12.09 -13.31 8.51
N PRO A 261 -12.12 -14.57 8.05
CA PRO A 261 -13.15 -15.53 8.43
C PRO A 261 -13.16 -15.84 9.93
N ASP A 262 -11.99 -15.84 10.56
CA ASP A 262 -11.83 -16.14 11.99
C ASP A 262 -12.01 -14.91 12.88
N GLY A 263 -12.23 -13.73 12.33
CA GLY A 263 -12.38 -12.48 13.05
C GLY A 263 -11.14 -12.06 13.85
N LEU A 264 -9.96 -12.52 13.46
CA LEU A 264 -8.69 -12.21 14.12
C LEU A 264 -8.27 -10.76 13.90
N LEU A 265 -8.58 -10.23 12.72
CA LEU A 265 -8.33 -8.83 12.39
C LEU A 265 -9.42 -7.97 12.99
N LYS A 266 -9.05 -7.12 13.93
CA LYS A 266 -9.96 -6.16 14.56
C LYS A 266 -9.82 -4.80 13.89
N LEU A 267 -10.94 -4.10 13.76
CA LEU A 267 -10.96 -2.73 13.25
C LEU A 267 -10.08 -1.83 14.11
N GLY A 268 -9.30 -0.98 13.46
CA GLY A 268 -8.36 -0.08 14.12
C GLY A 268 -6.96 -0.67 14.39
N MET A 269 -6.73 -1.97 14.12
CA MET A 269 -5.38 -2.54 14.22
C MET A 269 -4.44 -1.90 13.20
N TYR A 270 -3.18 -1.73 13.61
CA TYR A 270 -2.09 -1.33 12.74
C TYR A 270 -1.33 -2.56 12.26
N ALA A 271 -0.94 -2.52 11.00
CA ALA A 271 -0.20 -3.56 10.31
C ALA A 271 0.94 -2.96 9.49
N ASP A 272 1.95 -3.78 9.21
CA ASP A 272 2.94 -3.51 8.18
C ASP A 272 2.52 -4.23 6.90
N ALA A 273 2.20 -3.47 5.86
CA ALA A 273 1.83 -3.98 4.55
C ALA A 273 3.08 -4.11 3.66
N GLY A 274 3.46 -5.33 3.33
CA GLY A 274 4.53 -5.65 2.39
C GLY A 274 3.98 -5.85 0.98
N LEU A 275 4.18 -4.88 0.10
CA LEU A 275 3.81 -4.98 -1.31
C LEU A 275 4.97 -5.59 -2.09
N ARG A 276 4.73 -6.70 -2.78
CA ARG A 276 5.72 -7.35 -3.63
C ARG A 276 5.70 -6.74 -5.03
N LEU A 277 6.76 -5.99 -5.34
CA LEU A 277 6.96 -5.34 -6.63
C LEU A 277 7.92 -6.17 -7.48
N THR A 278 7.43 -6.78 -8.55
CA THR A 278 8.28 -7.46 -9.52
C THR A 278 8.87 -6.44 -10.48
N LEU A 279 10.19 -6.26 -10.44
CA LEU A 279 10.92 -5.30 -11.30
C LEU A 279 11.31 -5.91 -12.65
N GLY A 280 11.08 -7.21 -12.83
CA GLY A 280 11.49 -8.00 -13.99
C GLY A 280 12.99 -8.33 -13.99
N GLU A 281 13.46 -8.85 -15.13
CA GLU A 281 14.86 -9.26 -15.31
C GLU A 281 15.78 -8.04 -15.30
N ARG A 282 16.73 -8.00 -14.36
CA ARG A 282 17.71 -6.91 -14.20
C ARG A 282 19.11 -7.48 -14.13
N THR A 283 20.08 -6.72 -14.64
CA THR A 283 21.50 -7.02 -14.42
C THR A 283 21.83 -6.73 -12.96
N VAL A 284 22.37 -7.70 -12.24
CA VAL A 284 22.60 -7.57 -10.79
C VAL A 284 24.04 -7.89 -10.44
N VAL A 285 24.54 -7.21 -9.41
CA VAL A 285 25.84 -7.44 -8.80
C VAL A 285 25.66 -7.78 -7.32
N PRO A 286 26.38 -8.78 -6.78
CA PRO A 286 26.35 -9.07 -5.35
C PRO A 286 26.72 -7.83 -4.54
N GLU A 287 25.97 -7.56 -3.46
CA GLU A 287 26.24 -6.42 -2.57
C GLU A 287 27.69 -6.41 -2.05
N THR A 288 28.22 -7.61 -1.78
CA THR A 288 29.60 -7.77 -1.30
C THR A 288 30.67 -7.38 -2.32
N ALA A 289 30.31 -7.25 -3.61
CA ALA A 289 31.23 -6.80 -4.66
C ALA A 289 31.33 -5.28 -4.78
N VAL A 290 30.32 -4.57 -4.29
CA VAL A 290 30.19 -3.11 -4.46
C VAL A 290 30.96 -2.39 -3.37
N MET A 291 31.90 -1.54 -3.79
CA MET A 291 32.58 -0.60 -2.93
C MET A 291 31.96 0.79 -3.11
N GLN A 292 31.74 1.48 -2.00
CA GLN A 292 31.17 2.83 -2.01
C GLN A 292 32.13 3.81 -1.34
N THR A 293 32.47 4.88 -2.06
CA THR A 293 33.33 5.94 -1.56
C THR A 293 32.63 7.27 -1.79
N GLY A 294 32.06 7.84 -0.72
CA GLY A 294 31.28 9.05 -0.84
C GLY A 294 30.07 8.89 -1.77
N THR A 295 30.09 9.57 -2.92
CA THR A 295 29.00 9.54 -3.91
C THR A 295 29.21 8.54 -5.04
N HIS A 296 30.36 7.86 -5.08
CA HIS A 296 30.75 6.94 -6.14
C HIS A 296 30.65 5.49 -5.70
N SER A 297 30.15 4.64 -6.58
CA SER A 297 30.13 3.18 -6.40
C SER A 297 30.99 2.53 -7.48
N TYR A 298 31.80 1.53 -7.10
CA TYR A 298 32.65 0.83 -8.04
C TYR A 298 32.84 -0.64 -7.68
N VAL A 299 33.26 -1.41 -8.65
CA VAL A 299 33.61 -2.83 -8.50
C VAL A 299 34.97 -3.09 -9.12
N PHE A 300 35.65 -4.14 -8.64
CA PHE A 300 36.87 -4.62 -9.30
C PHE A 300 36.54 -5.74 -10.27
N ARG A 301 36.61 -5.45 -11.57
CA ARG A 301 36.38 -6.44 -12.64
C ARG A 301 37.66 -7.26 -12.89
N ASP A 302 37.50 -8.56 -13.04
CA ASP A 302 38.58 -9.46 -13.45
C ASP A 302 38.70 -9.47 -14.98
N ASP A 303 39.75 -8.80 -15.49
CA ASP A 303 40.07 -8.77 -16.91
C ASP A 303 40.89 -10.00 -17.35
N GLY A 304 41.05 -10.98 -16.46
CA GLY A 304 41.86 -12.16 -16.71
C GLY A 304 43.36 -11.97 -16.35
N ALA A 305 44.14 -13.05 -16.43
CA ALA A 305 45.59 -13.11 -16.11
C ALA A 305 45.97 -12.43 -14.77
N GLY A 306 45.03 -12.28 -13.81
CA GLY A 306 45.27 -11.66 -12.54
C GLY A 306 45.07 -10.16 -12.48
N LYS A 307 44.68 -9.55 -13.56
CA LYS A 307 44.43 -8.11 -13.61
C LYS A 307 43.03 -7.79 -13.13
N LEU A 308 42.93 -6.93 -12.11
CA LEU A 308 41.70 -6.41 -11.52
C LEU A 308 41.62 -4.91 -11.82
N THR A 309 40.59 -4.51 -12.53
CA THR A 309 40.39 -3.12 -12.93
C THR A 309 39.21 -2.53 -12.18
N PRO A 310 39.39 -1.39 -11.47
CA PRO A 310 38.30 -0.69 -10.82
C PRO A 310 37.39 -0.03 -11.90
N ILE A 311 36.11 -0.36 -11.88
CA ILE A 311 35.10 0.16 -12.80
C ILE A 311 34.06 0.89 -11.97
N GLU A 312 33.83 2.15 -12.30
CA GLU A 312 32.70 2.89 -11.71
C GLU A 312 31.39 2.34 -12.23
N ILE A 313 30.45 2.12 -11.31
CA ILE A 313 29.12 1.62 -11.61
C ILE A 313 28.05 2.54 -11.07
N ARG A 314 26.93 2.61 -11.77
CA ARG A 314 25.72 3.20 -11.23
C ARG A 314 24.80 2.07 -10.78
N ILE A 315 24.52 2.07 -9.48
CA ILE A 315 23.63 1.09 -8.85
C ILE A 315 22.21 1.64 -8.74
N GLY A 316 21.24 0.75 -8.88
CA GLY A 316 19.81 1.02 -8.71
C GLY A 316 19.27 0.42 -7.43
N VAL A 317 18.17 -0.31 -7.56
CA VAL A 317 17.46 -0.92 -6.43
C VAL A 317 18.29 -2.05 -5.82
N ARG A 318 18.24 -2.13 -4.46
CA ARG A 318 18.80 -3.25 -3.70
C ARG A 318 17.70 -4.25 -3.37
N SER A 319 17.96 -5.53 -3.60
CA SER A 319 17.06 -6.63 -3.19
C SER A 319 17.86 -7.94 -3.00
N ASP A 320 17.52 -8.70 -1.98
CA ASP A 320 18.05 -10.05 -1.68
C ASP A 320 19.58 -10.16 -1.74
N GLY A 321 20.29 -9.15 -1.23
CA GLY A 321 21.76 -9.12 -1.21
C GLY A 321 22.42 -8.79 -2.55
N TYR A 322 21.66 -8.24 -3.51
CA TYR A 322 22.13 -7.76 -4.80
C TYR A 322 21.74 -6.32 -5.03
N TYR A 323 22.55 -5.61 -5.80
CA TYR A 323 22.22 -4.31 -6.38
C TYR A 323 21.91 -4.47 -7.88
N GLU A 324 20.90 -3.75 -8.36
CA GLU A 324 20.70 -3.51 -9.78
C GLU A 324 21.86 -2.69 -10.33
N VAL A 325 22.38 -3.07 -11.51
CA VAL A 325 23.39 -2.32 -12.22
C VAL A 325 22.71 -1.56 -13.34
N LEU A 326 22.78 -0.23 -13.28
CA LEU A 326 22.25 0.67 -14.30
C LEU A 326 23.29 0.96 -15.41
N SER A 327 24.57 1.01 -15.04
CA SER A 327 25.68 1.20 -16.00
C SER A 327 27.02 0.82 -15.37
N GLY A 328 28.04 0.59 -16.22
CA GLY A 328 29.42 0.35 -15.83
C GLY A 328 29.92 -1.06 -16.14
N VAL A 329 29.12 -2.09 -15.88
CA VAL A 329 29.45 -3.50 -16.12
C VAL A 329 28.28 -4.24 -16.76
N ALA A 330 28.53 -5.36 -17.41
CA ALA A 330 27.57 -6.15 -18.15
C ALA A 330 27.38 -7.54 -17.55
N ALA A 331 26.25 -8.18 -17.90
CA ALA A 331 26.02 -9.58 -17.53
C ALA A 331 27.10 -10.46 -18.18
N GLY A 332 27.69 -11.36 -17.38
CA GLY A 332 28.82 -12.22 -17.77
C GLY A 332 30.19 -11.71 -17.26
N ASP A 333 30.31 -10.43 -16.88
CA ASP A 333 31.53 -9.91 -16.26
C ASP A 333 31.78 -10.61 -14.92
N ARG A 334 33.05 -10.79 -14.60
CA ARG A 334 33.48 -11.37 -13.32
C ARG A 334 34.00 -10.26 -12.42
N VAL A 335 33.53 -10.22 -11.19
CA VAL A 335 33.90 -9.18 -10.23
C VAL A 335 34.37 -9.79 -8.92
N VAL A 336 35.18 -9.08 -8.19
CA VAL A 336 35.67 -9.49 -6.85
C VAL A 336 34.50 -9.36 -5.86
N ILE A 337 34.22 -10.45 -5.14
CA ILE A 337 33.15 -10.51 -4.13
C ILE A 337 33.67 -10.69 -2.69
N SER A 338 34.97 -10.90 -2.52
CA SER A 338 35.61 -10.99 -1.21
C SER A 338 37.02 -10.39 -1.27
N ALA A 339 37.53 -9.98 -0.11
CA ALA A 339 38.82 -9.30 0.02
C ALA A 339 38.90 -7.93 -0.71
N ASN A 340 37.76 -7.31 -1.00
CA ASN A 340 37.65 -6.03 -1.72
C ASN A 340 38.49 -4.93 -1.08
N PHE A 341 38.48 -4.83 0.25
CA PHE A 341 39.26 -3.83 0.99
C PHE A 341 40.78 -3.97 0.75
N LEU A 342 41.29 -5.22 0.67
CA LEU A 342 42.71 -5.45 0.39
C LEU A 342 43.06 -5.06 -1.04
N VAL A 343 42.19 -5.37 -2.01
CA VAL A 343 42.37 -4.98 -3.41
C VAL A 343 42.28 -3.48 -3.56
N ASP A 344 41.35 -2.84 -2.87
CA ASP A 344 41.17 -1.40 -2.85
C ASP A 344 42.41 -0.67 -2.30
N SER A 345 42.92 -1.14 -1.16
CA SER A 345 44.16 -0.59 -0.55
C SER A 345 45.33 -0.70 -1.50
N GLU A 346 45.54 -1.82 -2.16
CA GLU A 346 46.61 -2.04 -3.13
C GLU A 346 46.43 -1.11 -4.37
N SER A 347 45.19 -0.97 -4.83
CA SER A 347 44.83 -0.08 -5.96
C SER A 347 45.10 1.38 -5.64
N SER A 348 44.75 1.83 -4.42
CA SER A 348 44.99 3.20 -3.96
C SER A 348 46.48 3.51 -3.82
N ILE A 349 47.25 2.57 -3.26
CA ILE A 349 48.72 2.72 -3.13
C ILE A 349 49.37 2.83 -4.52
N ARG A 350 48.99 1.99 -5.47
CA ARG A 350 49.51 2.06 -6.84
C ARG A 350 49.16 3.36 -7.55
N ALA A 351 47.92 3.83 -7.38
CA ALA A 351 47.50 5.13 -7.93
C ALA A 351 48.33 6.28 -7.37
N ALA A 352 48.64 6.23 -6.07
CA ALA A 352 49.50 7.24 -5.42
C ALA A 352 50.93 7.21 -5.92
N ILE A 353 51.47 6.02 -6.22
CA ILE A 353 52.85 5.85 -6.77
C ILE A 353 52.92 6.27 -8.24
N GLU A 354 51.89 5.95 -9.02
CA GLU A 354 51.83 6.27 -10.45
C GLU A 354 51.41 7.71 -10.75
N SER A 355 50.87 8.43 -9.77
CA SER A 355 50.59 9.86 -9.93
C SER A 355 51.89 10.64 -9.88
N PRO A 356 52.32 11.34 -10.95
CA PRO A 356 53.54 12.15 -10.94
C PRO A 356 53.36 13.22 -9.88
N SER A 357 54.28 13.26 -8.89
CA SER A 357 54.42 14.34 -7.93
C SER A 357 54.84 15.61 -8.67
N GLY A 358 53.87 16.31 -9.21
CA GLY A 358 54.05 17.55 -9.95
C GLY A 358 53.04 18.58 -9.51
N ASP A 359 53.23 19.12 -8.31
CA ASP A 359 53.14 20.57 -8.21
C ASP A 359 53.86 21.01 -6.91
N LYS A 360 55.05 21.57 -7.11
CA LYS A 360 55.70 22.40 -6.08
C LYS A 360 54.85 23.65 -5.96
N MET A 361 54.32 23.89 -4.75
CA MET A 361 53.86 25.22 -4.38
C MET A 361 55.00 26.25 -4.52
N PRO A 362 54.69 27.42 -5.04
CA PRO A 362 55.46 28.61 -4.76
C PRO A 362 55.22 29.16 -3.33
#